data_e38b6f6db6d499f27c0191bdf3f4a943
#
_entry.id   e38b6f6db6d499f27c0191bdf3f4a943
#
_cell.length_a   1.000
_cell.length_b   1.000
_cell.length_c   1.000
_cell.angle_alpha   90.00
_cell.angle_beta   90.00
_cell.angle_gamma   90.00
#
_symmetry.space_group_name_H-M   'P 1'
#
loop_
_entity.id
_entity.type
_entity.pdbx_description
1 polymer ?
#
loop_
_entity_poly.entity_id
_entity_poly.type
_entity_poly.pdbx_seq_one_letter_code
_entity_poly.pdbx_strand_id
1 'polypeptide(L)'
;LYDPSQYELTRNPEAIRKQMTLIDQIHERGAKVIMSSHMSGDFRTAEQVLEHLRQQSARGADILKIVTRANTEDELAEVIRTTMILNKELDKPFVHLCNGSCSRLHRFIGPKLGSAIAFAVNDYNKPSLLYGQPTIRSLKTVIEAIPWHVDDVQVK
;
A
#
# COMPACT_ATOMS: atom_id res chain seq x y z
N LEU A 1 -7.46 16.04 0.71
CA LEU A 1 -7.07 16.99 1.75
C LEU A 1 -6.41 16.24 2.89
N TYR A 2 -5.12 16.43 2.98
CA TYR A 2 -4.25 15.80 3.95
C TYR A 2 -4.36 16.55 5.29
N ASP A 3 -4.61 15.82 6.37
CA ASP A 3 -4.44 16.35 7.73
C ASP A 3 -2.99 16.08 8.16
N PRO A 4 -2.10 17.08 8.20
CA PRO A 4 -0.70 16.87 8.49
C PRO A 4 -0.43 16.39 9.92
N SER A 5 -1.42 16.50 10.83
CA SER A 5 -1.28 16.08 12.23
C SER A 5 -1.43 14.59 12.45
N GLN A 6 -2.03 13.84 11.50
CA GLN A 6 -2.44 12.47 11.75
C GLN A 6 -1.85 11.42 10.79
N TYR A 7 -1.28 11.77 9.64
CA TYR A 7 -0.81 10.83 8.60
C TYR A 7 -1.85 9.76 8.19
N GLU A 8 -3.07 9.86 8.69
CA GLU A 8 -4.20 8.97 8.54
C GLU A 8 -5.34 9.67 7.77
N LEU A 9 -6.43 8.95 7.57
CA LEU A 9 -7.65 9.54 7.04
C LEU A 9 -8.27 10.48 8.07
N THR A 10 -8.59 11.70 7.66
CA THR A 10 -9.32 12.63 8.52
C THR A 10 -10.67 12.05 8.94
N ARG A 11 -11.07 12.30 10.19
CA ARG A 11 -12.39 11.93 10.73
C ARG A 11 -13.34 13.13 10.79
N ASN A 12 -12.86 14.32 10.44
CA ASN A 12 -13.70 15.52 10.42
C ASN A 12 -14.71 15.45 9.27
N PRO A 13 -16.03 15.49 9.53
CA PRO A 13 -17.05 15.32 8.49
C PRO A 13 -17.01 16.39 7.40
N GLU A 14 -16.64 17.62 7.73
CA GLU A 14 -16.51 18.69 6.74
C GLU A 14 -15.31 18.47 5.83
N ALA A 15 -14.17 18.07 6.40
CA ALA A 15 -12.97 17.73 5.62
C ALA A 15 -13.21 16.53 4.71
N ILE A 16 -13.97 15.51 5.18
CA ILE A 16 -14.37 14.36 4.36
C ILE A 16 -15.22 14.83 3.17
N ARG A 17 -16.25 15.65 3.40
CA ARG A 17 -17.08 16.19 2.31
C ARG A 17 -16.25 16.97 1.28
N LYS A 18 -15.36 17.86 1.72
CA LYS A 18 -14.46 18.61 0.83
C LYS A 18 -13.55 17.68 0.02
N GLN A 19 -13.03 16.63 0.65
CA GLN A 19 -12.21 15.61 -0.02
C GLN A 19 -13.00 14.88 -1.11
N MET A 20 -14.22 14.42 -0.81
CA MET A 20 -15.08 13.73 -1.77
C MET A 20 -15.48 14.63 -2.93
N THR A 21 -15.88 15.88 -2.66
CA THR A 21 -16.17 16.86 -3.72
C THR A 21 -14.96 17.09 -4.64
N LEU A 22 -13.74 17.16 -4.08
CA LEU A 22 -12.53 17.29 -4.90
C LEU A 22 -12.30 16.05 -5.77
N ILE A 23 -12.53 14.86 -5.21
CA ILE A 23 -12.42 13.59 -5.96
C ILE A 23 -13.41 13.58 -7.13
N ASP A 24 -14.67 13.96 -6.92
CA ASP A 24 -15.68 14.05 -7.96
C ASP A 24 -15.24 15.01 -9.09
N GLN A 25 -14.72 16.18 -8.74
CA GLN A 25 -14.19 17.15 -9.72
C GLN A 25 -12.99 16.62 -10.52
N ILE A 26 -12.15 15.77 -9.92
CA ILE A 26 -11.04 15.09 -10.60
C ILE A 26 -11.60 14.07 -11.59
N HIS A 27 -12.59 13.29 -11.19
CA HIS A 27 -13.25 12.30 -12.03
C HIS A 27 -13.97 12.95 -13.22
N GLU A 28 -14.66 14.06 -13.01
CA GLU A 28 -15.29 14.85 -14.09
C GLU A 28 -14.29 15.29 -15.18
N ARG A 29 -13.01 15.42 -14.82
CA ARG A 29 -11.92 15.73 -15.76
C ARG A 29 -11.25 14.49 -16.37
N GLY A 30 -11.78 13.29 -16.11
CA GLY A 30 -11.28 12.04 -16.65
C GLY A 30 -10.01 11.51 -15.96
N ALA A 31 -9.60 12.06 -14.82
CA ALA A 31 -8.45 11.59 -14.05
C ALA A 31 -8.87 10.64 -12.92
N LYS A 32 -7.93 9.82 -12.45
CA LYS A 32 -8.12 8.89 -11.32
C LYS A 32 -7.39 9.37 -10.08
N VAL A 33 -7.84 8.91 -8.92
CA VAL A 33 -7.33 9.32 -7.60
C VAL A 33 -6.67 8.15 -6.88
N ILE A 34 -5.40 8.34 -6.51
CA ILE A 34 -4.74 7.49 -5.51
C ILE A 34 -4.89 8.18 -4.15
N MET A 35 -5.58 7.52 -3.22
CA MET A 35 -5.66 8.00 -1.84
C MET A 35 -4.59 7.29 -1.01
N SER A 36 -3.71 8.05 -0.36
CA SER A 36 -2.53 7.51 0.32
C SER A 36 -2.53 7.85 1.80
N SER A 37 -2.34 6.83 2.64
CA SER A 37 -2.10 6.95 4.09
C SER A 37 -0.73 6.40 4.46
N HIS A 38 -0.06 7.05 5.41
CA HIS A 38 1.24 6.66 5.92
C HIS A 38 1.13 6.36 7.41
N MET A 39 0.88 5.10 7.73
CA MET A 39 0.63 4.60 9.09
C MET A 39 1.84 3.81 9.64
N SER A 40 3.04 4.31 9.40
CA SER A 40 4.30 3.63 9.78
C SER A 40 4.74 3.91 11.23
N GLY A 41 3.98 4.67 12.00
CA GLY A 41 4.26 4.93 13.42
C GLY A 41 4.03 3.71 14.29
N ASP A 42 2.89 3.03 14.12
CA ASP A 42 2.49 1.88 14.91
C ASP A 42 2.25 0.66 14.02
N PHE A 43 2.39 -0.53 14.63
CA PHE A 43 1.98 -1.78 13.99
C PHE A 43 0.46 -1.82 13.78
N ARG A 44 0.02 -2.42 12.67
CA ARG A 44 -1.40 -2.59 12.33
C ARG A 44 -1.70 -4.02 11.94
N THR A 45 -2.82 -4.56 12.44
CA THR A 45 -3.33 -5.87 12.03
C THR A 45 -3.96 -5.81 10.64
N ALA A 46 -4.15 -6.96 10.02
CA ALA A 46 -4.80 -7.05 8.71
C ALA A 46 -6.20 -6.44 8.70
N GLU A 47 -6.96 -6.67 9.76
CA GLU A 47 -8.33 -6.16 9.90
C GLU A 47 -8.36 -4.62 9.98
N GLN A 48 -7.40 -4.03 10.71
CA GLN A 48 -7.26 -2.58 10.80
C GLN A 48 -6.87 -1.95 9.46
N VAL A 49 -5.97 -2.61 8.73
CA VAL A 49 -5.53 -2.15 7.40
C VAL A 49 -6.65 -2.28 6.39
N LEU A 50 -7.36 -3.40 6.37
CA LEU A 50 -8.51 -3.64 5.48
C LEU A 50 -9.61 -2.60 5.70
N GLU A 51 -10.00 -2.37 6.95
CA GLU A 51 -11.02 -1.36 7.29
C GLU A 51 -10.58 0.04 6.85
N HIS A 52 -9.31 0.41 7.06
CA HIS A 52 -8.77 1.68 6.62
C HIS A 52 -8.87 1.86 5.09
N LEU A 53 -8.53 0.84 4.32
CA LEU A 53 -8.61 0.91 2.85
C LEU A 53 -10.07 0.88 2.35
N ARG A 54 -10.97 0.19 3.04
CA ARG A 54 -12.42 0.27 2.76
C ARG A 54 -12.95 1.70 2.95
N GLN A 55 -12.47 2.42 3.96
CA GLN A 55 -12.82 3.85 4.14
C GLN A 55 -12.26 4.72 3.00
N GLN A 56 -11.04 4.49 2.51
CA GLN A 56 -10.52 5.16 1.32
C GLN A 56 -11.41 4.88 0.10
N SER A 57 -11.80 3.63 -0.10
CA SER A 57 -12.70 3.22 -1.19
C SER A 57 -14.05 3.91 -1.11
N ALA A 58 -14.65 3.98 0.08
CA ALA A 58 -15.93 4.65 0.32
C ALA A 58 -15.89 6.17 0.06
N ARG A 59 -14.72 6.80 0.12
CA ARG A 59 -14.52 8.22 -0.21
C ARG A 59 -14.32 8.49 -1.70
N GLY A 60 -14.33 7.46 -2.55
CA GLY A 60 -14.22 7.60 -4.00
C GLY A 60 -12.82 7.37 -4.57
N ALA A 61 -11.83 6.93 -3.78
CA ALA A 61 -10.50 6.61 -4.32
C ALA A 61 -10.58 5.48 -5.36
N ASP A 62 -9.81 5.58 -6.44
CA ASP A 62 -9.68 4.54 -7.48
C ASP A 62 -8.57 3.55 -7.14
N ILE A 63 -7.50 4.03 -6.53
CA ILE A 63 -6.39 3.21 -6.04
C ILE A 63 -6.18 3.52 -4.55
N LEU A 64 -6.17 2.47 -3.75
CA LEU A 64 -6.09 2.55 -2.30
C LEU A 64 -4.63 2.35 -1.88
N LYS A 65 -4.03 3.30 -1.15
CA LYS A 65 -2.63 3.16 -0.76
C LYS A 65 -2.43 3.31 0.74
N ILE A 66 -1.66 2.38 1.31
CA ILE A 66 -1.23 2.44 2.69
C ILE A 66 0.25 2.07 2.82
N VAL A 67 0.92 2.72 3.76
CA VAL A 67 2.27 2.37 4.20
C VAL A 67 2.19 1.97 5.67
N THR A 68 2.52 0.72 5.98
CA THR A 68 2.54 0.16 7.33
C THR A 68 3.97 -0.03 7.85
N ARG A 69 4.16 -0.74 8.95
CA ARG A 69 5.46 -1.00 9.56
C ARG A 69 5.65 -2.47 9.89
N ALA A 70 6.89 -2.95 9.77
CA ALA A 70 7.37 -4.21 10.35
C ALA A 70 8.79 -4.04 10.90
N ASN A 71 8.95 -4.17 12.21
CA ASN A 71 10.24 -4.13 12.90
C ASN A 71 10.66 -5.49 13.48
N THR A 72 9.74 -6.45 13.53
CA THR A 72 9.97 -7.84 13.94
C THR A 72 9.56 -8.80 12.84
N GLU A 73 9.98 -10.06 12.95
CA GLU A 73 9.59 -11.13 12.01
C GLU A 73 8.10 -11.44 12.10
N ASP A 74 7.50 -11.40 13.29
CA ASP A 74 6.06 -11.59 13.48
C ASP A 74 5.26 -10.46 12.82
N GLU A 75 5.70 -9.22 12.97
CA GLU A 75 5.09 -8.08 12.27
C GLU A 75 5.22 -8.23 10.75
N LEU A 76 6.35 -8.73 10.24
CA LEU A 76 6.52 -9.01 8.82
C LEU A 76 5.58 -10.12 8.32
N ALA A 77 5.44 -11.20 9.07
CA ALA A 77 4.51 -12.29 8.75
C ALA A 77 3.07 -11.75 8.63
N GLU A 78 2.66 -10.90 9.57
CA GLU A 78 1.34 -10.26 9.52
C GLU A 78 1.19 -9.29 8.34
N VAL A 79 2.21 -8.53 7.98
CA VAL A 79 2.20 -7.65 6.80
C VAL A 79 2.04 -8.47 5.50
N ILE A 80 2.69 -9.61 5.39
CA ILE A 80 2.53 -10.53 4.25
C ILE A 80 1.11 -11.07 4.20
N ARG A 81 0.59 -11.59 5.34
CA ARG A 81 -0.79 -12.06 5.49
C ARG A 81 -1.79 -10.95 5.10
N THR A 82 -1.56 -9.74 5.60
CA THR A 82 -2.38 -8.57 5.28
C THR A 82 -2.48 -8.36 3.78
N THR A 83 -1.35 -8.34 3.07
CA THR A 83 -1.34 -8.09 1.61
C THR A 83 -2.18 -9.13 0.86
N MET A 84 -2.10 -10.41 1.26
CA MET A 84 -2.91 -11.48 0.67
C MET A 84 -4.41 -11.32 0.97
N ILE A 85 -4.77 -10.86 2.18
CA ILE A 85 -6.15 -10.57 2.55
C ILE A 85 -6.68 -9.40 1.73
N LEU A 86 -5.92 -8.32 1.59
CA LEU A 86 -6.32 -7.16 0.78
C LEU A 86 -6.63 -7.56 -0.66
N ASN A 87 -5.83 -8.46 -1.25
CA ASN A 87 -6.05 -8.95 -2.61
C ASN A 87 -7.37 -9.73 -2.76
N LYS A 88 -7.83 -10.40 -1.70
CA LYS A 88 -9.10 -11.15 -1.71
C LYS A 88 -10.33 -10.29 -1.42
N GLU A 89 -10.15 -9.29 -0.57
CA GLU A 89 -11.25 -8.56 0.07
C GLU A 89 -11.54 -7.19 -0.56
N LEU A 90 -10.64 -6.69 -1.42
CA LEU A 90 -10.80 -5.39 -2.07
C LEU A 90 -11.13 -5.55 -3.55
N ASP A 91 -12.16 -4.83 -4.01
CA ASP A 91 -12.57 -4.79 -5.41
C ASP A 91 -11.75 -3.77 -6.24
N LYS A 92 -10.94 -2.94 -5.58
CA LYS A 92 -10.14 -1.90 -6.21
C LYS A 92 -8.64 -2.21 -6.10
N PRO A 93 -7.85 -1.76 -7.08
CA PRO A 93 -6.40 -1.87 -6.99
C PRO A 93 -5.89 -1.21 -5.70
N PHE A 94 -4.95 -1.86 -5.04
CA PHE A 94 -4.34 -1.34 -3.82
C PHE A 94 -2.82 -1.33 -3.90
N VAL A 95 -2.21 -0.50 -3.08
CA VAL A 95 -0.77 -0.39 -2.88
C VAL A 95 -0.48 -0.54 -1.40
N HIS A 96 0.01 -1.69 -0.99
CA HIS A 96 0.45 -1.94 0.36
C HIS A 96 1.98 -1.94 0.41
N LEU A 97 2.54 -1.00 1.13
CA LEU A 97 3.98 -0.86 1.36
C LEU A 97 4.28 -1.02 2.84
N CYS A 98 5.49 -1.47 3.14
CA CYS A 98 5.96 -1.63 4.50
C CYS A 98 7.28 -0.88 4.72
N ASN A 99 7.40 -0.22 5.87
CA ASN A 99 8.61 0.37 6.40
C ASN A 99 9.09 -0.41 7.64
N GLY A 100 10.25 -0.08 8.17
CA GLY A 100 10.82 -0.74 9.35
C GLY A 100 11.95 -1.70 9.03
N SER A 101 12.61 -2.21 10.07
CA SER A 101 13.84 -3.03 9.96
C SER A 101 13.62 -4.36 9.22
N CYS A 102 12.42 -4.95 9.31
CA CYS A 102 12.06 -6.21 8.66
C CYS A 102 11.28 -6.02 7.35
N SER A 103 11.09 -4.80 6.87
CA SER A 103 10.21 -4.50 5.74
C SER A 103 10.72 -4.94 4.37
N ARG A 104 12.02 -5.16 4.22
CA ARG A 104 12.66 -5.31 2.90
C ARG A 104 12.13 -6.49 2.10
N LEU A 105 11.87 -7.62 2.73
CA LEU A 105 11.30 -8.79 2.04
C LEU A 105 9.94 -8.45 1.41
N HIS A 106 9.06 -7.81 2.18
CA HIS A 106 7.74 -7.41 1.67
C HIS A 106 7.84 -6.45 0.48
N ARG A 107 8.83 -5.54 0.47
CA ARG A 107 9.08 -4.64 -0.67
C ARG A 107 9.41 -5.37 -1.97
N PHE A 108 10.04 -6.55 -1.88
CA PHE A 108 10.34 -7.38 -3.05
C PHE A 108 9.15 -8.22 -3.52
N ILE A 109 8.41 -8.82 -2.57
CA ILE A 109 7.37 -9.79 -2.92
C ILE A 109 5.95 -9.18 -2.99
N GLY A 110 5.75 -7.98 -2.48
CA GLY A 110 4.44 -7.30 -2.45
C GLY A 110 3.69 -7.31 -3.78
N PRO A 111 4.34 -7.05 -4.95
CA PRO A 111 3.68 -7.16 -6.25
C PRO A 111 3.17 -8.56 -6.57
N LYS A 112 3.84 -9.61 -6.09
CA LYS A 112 3.41 -11.01 -6.25
C LYS A 112 2.24 -11.37 -5.34
N LEU A 113 2.04 -10.60 -4.28
CA LEU A 113 0.94 -10.77 -3.33
C LEU A 113 -0.30 -9.91 -3.67
N GLY A 114 -0.29 -9.20 -4.81
CA GLY A 114 -1.43 -8.42 -5.29
C GLY A 114 -1.29 -6.89 -5.17
N SER A 115 -0.19 -6.37 -4.58
CA SER A 115 0.04 -4.92 -4.57
C SER A 115 0.28 -4.39 -6.00
N ALA A 116 -0.57 -3.48 -6.46
CA ALA A 116 -0.61 -3.04 -7.85
C ALA A 116 0.60 -2.18 -8.28
N ILE A 117 1.29 -1.54 -7.34
CA ILE A 117 2.42 -0.67 -7.62
C ILE A 117 3.56 -0.97 -6.64
N ALA A 118 4.76 -1.18 -7.17
CA ALA A 118 5.98 -1.25 -6.39
C ALA A 118 6.81 0.02 -6.54
N PHE A 119 7.48 0.43 -5.46
CA PHE A 119 8.40 1.56 -5.46
C PHE A 119 9.83 1.05 -5.39
N ALA A 120 10.64 1.48 -6.33
CA ALA A 120 12.05 1.13 -6.42
C ALA A 120 12.89 2.36 -6.78
N VAL A 121 14.17 2.32 -6.46
CA VAL A 121 15.15 3.34 -6.82
C VAL A 121 16.05 2.85 -7.96
N ASN A 122 16.60 3.78 -8.74
CA ASN A 122 17.55 3.40 -9.78
C ASN A 122 18.86 2.88 -9.16
N ASP A 123 19.35 3.59 -8.16
CA ASP A 123 20.61 3.30 -7.50
C ASP A 123 20.60 3.81 -6.05
N TYR A 124 21.48 3.27 -5.21
CA TYR A 124 21.66 3.70 -3.83
C TYR A 124 22.75 4.78 -3.75
N ASN A 125 22.42 5.99 -4.15
CA ASN A 125 23.33 7.13 -4.07
C ASN A 125 23.36 7.80 -2.67
N LYS A 126 22.52 7.36 -1.75
CA LYS A 126 22.49 7.80 -0.33
C LYS A 126 22.33 6.61 0.60
N PRO A 127 23.10 6.52 1.71
CA PRO A 127 23.00 5.41 2.67
C PRO A 127 21.59 5.21 3.22
N SER A 128 20.81 6.28 3.41
CA SER A 128 19.43 6.21 3.91
C SER A 128 18.45 5.46 2.98
N LEU A 129 18.80 5.30 1.71
CA LEU A 129 17.98 4.57 0.74
C LEU A 129 18.19 3.04 0.78
N LEU A 130 19.30 2.58 1.39
CA LEU A 130 19.65 1.16 1.49
C LEU A 130 18.59 0.30 2.19
N TYR A 131 17.81 0.89 3.08
CA TYR A 131 16.88 0.16 3.94
C TYR A 131 15.41 0.25 3.53
N GLY A 132 15.06 1.22 2.68
CA GLY A 132 13.66 1.51 2.37
C GLY A 132 13.13 0.83 1.11
N GLN A 133 13.84 0.95 -0.01
CA GLN A 133 13.34 0.52 -1.32
C GLN A 133 14.35 -0.39 -2.03
N PRO A 134 13.90 -1.39 -2.82
CA PRO A 134 14.77 -2.16 -3.70
C PRO A 134 15.28 -1.28 -4.86
N THR A 135 16.37 -1.70 -5.53
CA THR A 135 16.69 -1.15 -6.85
C THR A 135 15.75 -1.72 -7.91
N ILE A 136 15.51 -0.97 -8.97
CA ILE A 136 14.72 -1.44 -10.13
C ILE A 136 15.24 -2.78 -10.65
N ARG A 137 16.55 -2.91 -10.79
CA ARG A 137 17.20 -4.15 -11.25
C ARG A 137 16.88 -5.33 -10.34
N SER A 138 17.10 -5.19 -9.02
CA SER A 138 16.89 -6.29 -8.08
C SER A 138 15.42 -6.67 -7.95
N LEU A 139 14.52 -5.68 -7.95
CA LEU A 139 13.08 -5.93 -7.91
C LEU A 139 12.61 -6.68 -9.17
N LYS A 140 13.03 -6.23 -10.35
CA LYS A 140 12.71 -6.88 -11.63
C LYS A 140 13.18 -8.33 -11.62
N THR A 141 14.43 -8.61 -11.19
CA THR A 141 14.95 -9.96 -11.09
C THR A 141 14.08 -10.87 -10.20
N VAL A 142 13.66 -10.38 -9.04
CA VAL A 142 12.79 -11.16 -8.14
C VAL A 142 11.42 -11.41 -8.76
N ILE A 143 10.80 -10.39 -9.37
CA ILE A 143 9.50 -10.52 -10.03
C ILE A 143 9.55 -11.54 -11.17
N GLU A 144 10.60 -11.52 -11.99
CA GLU A 144 10.78 -12.44 -13.12
C GLU A 144 11.14 -13.86 -12.67
N ALA A 145 11.91 -14.01 -11.58
CA ALA A 145 12.31 -15.31 -11.05
C ALA A 145 11.16 -16.07 -10.34
N ILE A 146 10.10 -15.36 -9.95
CA ILE A 146 8.93 -15.97 -9.29
C ILE A 146 7.77 -15.98 -10.30
N PRO A 147 7.49 -17.08 -11.03
CA PRO A 147 6.45 -17.15 -12.05
C PRO A 147 5.04 -17.27 -11.48
N TRP A 148 4.86 -17.00 -10.21
CA TRP A 148 3.63 -17.17 -9.45
C TRP A 148 3.01 -15.83 -9.03
N HIS A 149 1.68 -15.77 -8.97
CA HIS A 149 0.88 -14.71 -8.39
C HIS A 149 -0.16 -15.30 -7.43
N VAL A 150 -0.63 -14.50 -6.47
CA VAL A 150 -1.70 -14.90 -5.55
C VAL A 150 -2.96 -15.36 -6.30
N ASP A 151 -3.30 -14.72 -7.41
CA ASP A 151 -4.47 -15.05 -8.22
C ASP A 151 -4.36 -16.39 -8.93
N ASP A 152 -3.15 -16.86 -9.21
CA ASP A 152 -2.90 -18.16 -9.87
C ASP A 152 -3.34 -19.34 -8.98
N VAL A 153 -3.48 -19.13 -7.68
CA VAL A 153 -3.90 -20.17 -6.72
C VAL A 153 -5.42 -20.37 -6.71
N GLN A 154 -6.20 -19.42 -7.21
CA GLN A 154 -7.66 -19.50 -7.22
C GLN A 154 -8.25 -20.30 -8.37
N VAL A 155 -7.42 -20.73 -9.32
CA VAL A 155 -7.84 -21.43 -10.56
C VAL A 155 -7.77 -22.96 -10.43
N LYS A 156 -7.73 -23.51 -9.21
CA LYS A 156 -7.72 -24.97 -9.03
C LYS A 156 -9.00 -25.48 -8.40
#